data_6aec2ea3821f47b420a60a88190321c2
#
_entry.id   6aec2ea3821f47b420a60a88190321c2
#
_cell.length_a   1.000
_cell.length_b   1.000
_cell.length_c   1.000
_cell.angle_alpha   90.00
_cell.angle_beta   90.00
_cell.angle_gamma   90.00
#
_symmetry.space_group_name_H-M   'P 1'
#
loop_
_entity.id
_entity.type
_entity.pdbx_description
1 polymer ?
#
loop_
_entity_poly.entity_id
_entity_poly.type
_entity_poly.pdbx_seq_one_letter_code
_entity_poly.pdbx_strand_id
1 'polypeptide(L)'
;MTLRKCLNHKYIIKSIIEYVTMKSKTLDNPYSWPVIALSLAIANMTFGFGIFFPYLPLFAESLGANLGLQIGLLTTGFMAARTLTALPFGSVSDQLGRKNSIVVGLFVYGIITILFYFSQDWTHVLLLRTIQGITAGLIWPASRAMIYDLVGPGARGRAISVLNVSAGAGMAFGPIFGAFLLSYIQSDMSLTPVDSFRIPFIFAGGFGLFSSLFAFVTLSSDFIPSKRTRFFKMIDNVNPKFVKTFYSSLLINVSHGFAFGMFRPVLVLYIYQVLGYSLLETASISAISFSLGSLSNSLSQIVGGRLADYRNRKYVITIAVIISQIATFSILFATDVIQLYIAIIIRFAAIGVFIPSLASLEGDIIPANQRGQLSGLVEGFRGIGSAIGPLLCLAFYDYVWTGSPFVISPLLFIICLIVYFVNYKEPLEK
;
A
#
# COMPACT_ATOMS: atom_id res chain seq x y z
N MET A 1 -41.89 -26.08 -32.33
CA MET A 1 -42.62 -25.10 -31.48
C MET A 1 -41.68 -24.47 -30.45
N THR A 2 -40.40 -24.22 -30.74
CA THR A 2 -39.37 -23.83 -29.73
C THR A 2 -38.48 -22.65 -30.14
N LEU A 3 -38.72 -21.99 -31.27
CA LEU A 3 -37.91 -20.85 -31.74
C LEU A 3 -38.62 -19.47 -31.70
N ARG A 4 -39.91 -19.42 -31.33
CA ARG A 4 -40.69 -18.18 -31.25
C ARG A 4 -40.69 -17.53 -29.85
N LYS A 5 -40.10 -18.13 -28.81
CA LYS A 5 -40.02 -17.59 -27.46
C LYS A 5 -38.76 -16.71 -27.18
N CYS A 6 -37.76 -16.76 -28.05
CA CYS A 6 -36.51 -16.00 -27.85
C CYS A 6 -36.50 -14.55 -28.39
N LEU A 7 -37.55 -14.12 -29.07
CA LEU A 7 -37.62 -12.78 -29.68
C LEU A 7 -38.75 -11.89 -29.09
N ASN A 8 -39.07 -12.06 -27.82
CA ASN A 8 -40.03 -11.17 -27.22
C ASN A 8 -39.36 -9.90 -26.76
N HIS A 9 -39.44 -8.84 -27.59
CA HIS A 9 -38.91 -7.48 -27.32
C HIS A 9 -39.24 -6.98 -25.92
N LYS A 10 -40.33 -7.39 -25.33
CA LYS A 10 -40.68 -7.07 -23.94
C LYS A 10 -39.78 -7.72 -22.90
N TYR A 11 -39.23 -8.93 -23.15
CA TYR A 11 -38.26 -9.54 -22.24
C TYR A 11 -36.89 -8.91 -22.30
N ILE A 12 -36.47 -8.55 -23.53
CA ILE A 12 -35.18 -7.81 -23.73
C ILE A 12 -35.28 -6.42 -23.14
N ILE A 13 -36.40 -5.71 -23.35
CA ILE A 13 -36.62 -4.39 -22.76
C ILE A 13 -36.76 -4.49 -21.24
N LYS A 14 -37.43 -5.51 -20.71
CA LYS A 14 -37.53 -5.74 -19.27
C LYS A 14 -36.17 -6.09 -18.63
N SER A 15 -35.36 -6.94 -19.26
CA SER A 15 -34.00 -7.23 -18.80
C SER A 15 -33.05 -6.03 -18.92
N ILE A 16 -33.22 -5.19 -19.94
CA ILE A 16 -32.47 -3.93 -20.09
C ILE A 16 -32.97 -2.90 -19.04
N ILE A 17 -34.27 -2.83 -18.77
CA ILE A 17 -34.82 -1.95 -17.71
C ILE A 17 -34.42 -2.45 -16.35
N GLU A 18 -34.45 -3.78 -16.09
CA GLU A 18 -33.93 -4.36 -14.85
C GLU A 18 -32.42 -4.15 -14.71
N TYR A 19 -31.66 -4.28 -15.79
CA TYR A 19 -30.23 -3.96 -15.81
C TYR A 19 -29.96 -2.48 -15.57
N VAL A 20 -30.76 -1.58 -16.15
CA VAL A 20 -30.66 -0.13 -15.97
C VAL A 20 -31.17 0.30 -14.58
N THR A 21 -32.19 -0.36 -14.03
CA THR A 21 -32.70 -0.10 -12.66
C THR A 21 -31.83 -0.76 -11.58
N MET A 22 -31.16 -1.88 -11.86
CA MET A 22 -30.06 -2.39 -11.03
C MET A 22 -28.87 -1.43 -10.95
N LYS A 23 -28.63 -0.62 -11.98
CA LYS A 23 -27.57 0.36 -12.06
C LYS A 23 -27.69 1.49 -11.02
N SER A 24 -28.83 1.74 -10.42
CA SER A 24 -29.04 2.80 -9.43
C SER A 24 -29.05 2.32 -7.98
N LYS A 25 -28.99 1.01 -7.71
CA LYS A 25 -28.91 0.46 -6.35
C LYS A 25 -27.48 0.13 -5.99
N THR A 26 -26.96 0.77 -4.95
CA THR A 26 -25.75 0.33 -4.27
C THR A 26 -25.87 -1.16 -3.92
N LEU A 27 -24.87 -1.94 -4.30
CA LEU A 27 -24.89 -3.39 -4.07
C LEU A 27 -24.68 -3.67 -2.57
N ASP A 28 -25.54 -4.43 -1.96
CA ASP A 28 -25.36 -4.88 -0.56
C ASP A 28 -24.32 -6.01 -0.45
N ASN A 29 -23.91 -6.57 -1.58
CA ASN A 29 -22.95 -7.65 -1.63
C ASN A 29 -21.51 -7.08 -1.83
N PRO A 30 -20.63 -7.18 -0.81
CA PRO A 30 -19.24 -6.73 -0.89
C PRO A 30 -18.38 -7.59 -1.84
N TYR A 31 -18.86 -8.74 -2.27
CA TYR A 31 -18.22 -9.69 -3.20
C TYR A 31 -18.83 -9.63 -4.60
N SER A 32 -19.48 -8.52 -4.94
CA SER A 32 -20.01 -8.31 -6.28
C SER A 32 -18.90 -8.25 -7.33
N TRP A 33 -19.22 -8.65 -8.56
CA TRP A 33 -18.23 -8.70 -9.64
C TRP A 33 -17.46 -7.38 -9.85
N PRO A 34 -18.08 -6.18 -9.82
CA PRO A 34 -17.31 -4.93 -9.97
C PRO A 34 -16.26 -4.72 -8.87
N VAL A 35 -16.57 -5.12 -7.62
CA VAL A 35 -15.60 -5.03 -6.50
C VAL A 35 -14.47 -6.04 -6.70
N ILE A 36 -14.79 -7.26 -7.10
CA ILE A 36 -13.77 -8.29 -7.39
C ILE A 36 -12.90 -7.88 -8.57
N ALA A 37 -13.49 -7.40 -9.65
CA ALA A 37 -12.76 -6.97 -10.84
C ALA A 37 -11.79 -5.81 -10.53
N LEU A 38 -12.24 -4.79 -9.79
CA LEU A 38 -11.36 -3.73 -9.33
C LEU A 38 -10.23 -4.27 -8.44
N SER A 39 -10.56 -5.16 -7.52
CA SER A 39 -9.59 -5.76 -6.60
C SER A 39 -8.54 -6.60 -7.33
N LEU A 40 -8.93 -7.33 -8.39
CA LEU A 40 -8.01 -8.07 -9.25
C LEU A 40 -7.12 -7.15 -10.09
N ALA A 41 -7.66 -6.04 -10.62
CA ALA A 41 -6.84 -5.05 -11.32
C ALA A 41 -5.75 -4.48 -10.41
N ILE A 42 -6.08 -4.14 -9.15
CA ILE A 42 -5.12 -3.65 -8.17
C ILE A 42 -4.15 -4.76 -7.73
N ALA A 43 -4.60 -6.00 -7.59
CA ALA A 43 -3.74 -7.15 -7.29
C ALA A 43 -2.68 -7.36 -8.38
N ASN A 44 -3.04 -7.29 -9.65
CA ASN A 44 -2.11 -7.38 -10.77
C ASN A 44 -1.08 -6.24 -10.77
N MET A 45 -1.53 -5.00 -10.53
CA MET A 45 -0.61 -3.85 -10.41
C MET A 45 0.38 -4.05 -9.24
N THR A 46 -0.11 -4.48 -8.07
CA THR A 46 0.75 -4.70 -6.90
C THR A 46 1.64 -5.93 -7.04
N PHE A 47 1.22 -6.94 -7.79
CA PHE A 47 2.06 -8.06 -8.18
C PHE A 47 3.23 -7.60 -9.06
N GLY A 48 2.96 -6.81 -10.11
CA GLY A 48 3.98 -6.19 -10.94
C GLY A 48 4.95 -5.33 -10.12
N PHE A 49 4.43 -4.50 -9.20
CA PHE A 49 5.26 -3.74 -8.27
C PHE A 49 6.15 -4.66 -7.41
N GLY A 50 5.60 -5.76 -6.91
CA GLY A 50 6.32 -6.74 -6.10
C GLY A 50 7.49 -7.39 -6.85
N ILE A 51 7.37 -7.59 -8.17
CA ILE A 51 8.41 -8.23 -9.00
C ILE A 51 9.77 -7.54 -8.87
N PHE A 52 9.82 -6.22 -8.96
CA PHE A 52 11.08 -5.47 -8.98
C PHE A 52 11.44 -4.79 -7.65
N PHE A 53 10.47 -4.60 -6.80
CA PHE A 53 10.62 -3.78 -5.61
C PHE A 53 11.74 -4.25 -4.64
N PRO A 54 11.95 -5.57 -4.41
CA PRO A 54 12.99 -6.04 -3.49
C PRO A 54 14.42 -5.69 -3.91
N TYR A 55 14.69 -5.59 -5.20
CA TYR A 55 16.02 -5.29 -5.70
C TYR A 55 16.17 -3.89 -6.33
N LEU A 56 15.14 -3.05 -6.20
CA LEU A 56 15.24 -1.66 -6.64
C LEU A 56 16.43 -0.88 -6.01
N PRO A 57 16.73 -1.04 -4.70
CA PRO A 57 17.92 -0.44 -4.11
C PRO A 57 19.22 -0.92 -4.78
N LEU A 58 19.35 -2.23 -5.03
CA LEU A 58 20.51 -2.85 -5.67
C LEU A 58 20.66 -2.40 -7.13
N PHE A 59 19.55 -2.27 -7.84
CA PHE A 59 19.53 -1.73 -9.21
C PHE A 59 20.01 -0.28 -9.24
N ALA A 60 19.55 0.56 -8.31
CA ALA A 60 20.00 1.95 -8.23
C ALA A 60 21.49 2.04 -7.86
N GLU A 61 21.97 1.20 -6.95
CA GLU A 61 23.38 1.10 -6.58
C GLU A 61 24.24 0.70 -7.79
N SER A 62 23.80 -0.28 -8.59
CA SER A 62 24.47 -0.69 -9.83
C SER A 62 24.49 0.41 -10.91
N LEU A 63 23.64 1.42 -10.79
CA LEU A 63 23.57 2.62 -11.64
C LEU A 63 24.23 3.85 -11.00
N GLY A 64 25.07 3.66 -9.97
CA GLY A 64 25.88 4.71 -9.38
C GLY A 64 25.29 5.41 -8.16
N ALA A 65 24.23 4.88 -7.55
CA ALA A 65 23.79 5.34 -6.23
C ALA A 65 24.72 4.79 -5.14
N ASN A 66 25.69 5.60 -4.70
CA ASN A 66 26.75 5.17 -3.78
C ASN A 66 26.41 5.40 -2.30
N LEU A 67 25.35 6.15 -2.02
CA LEU A 67 24.93 6.49 -0.67
C LEU A 67 23.52 5.93 -0.41
N GLY A 68 23.28 5.43 0.80
CA GLY A 68 21.96 5.02 1.25
C GLY A 68 20.94 6.17 1.15
N LEU A 69 21.39 7.42 1.40
CA LEU A 69 20.57 8.62 1.21
C LEU A 69 20.01 8.72 -0.23
N GLN A 70 20.82 8.43 -1.26
CA GLN A 70 20.37 8.43 -2.66
C GLN A 70 19.30 7.36 -2.90
N ILE A 71 19.48 6.18 -2.32
CA ILE A 71 18.49 5.09 -2.35
C ILE A 71 17.23 5.47 -1.57
N GLY A 72 17.39 6.17 -0.44
CA GLY A 72 16.28 6.73 0.33
C GLY A 72 15.42 7.69 -0.47
N LEU A 73 16.06 8.54 -1.29
CA LEU A 73 15.38 9.48 -2.19
C LEU A 73 14.45 8.79 -3.17
N LEU A 74 14.76 7.57 -3.64
CA LEU A 74 13.86 6.81 -4.54
C LEU A 74 12.51 6.50 -3.89
N THR A 75 12.53 6.09 -2.64
CA THR A 75 11.31 5.79 -1.88
C THR A 75 10.62 7.08 -1.43
N THR A 76 11.38 8.07 -0.98
CA THR A 76 10.88 9.40 -0.61
C THR A 76 10.21 10.08 -1.80
N GLY A 77 10.83 10.12 -2.97
CA GLY A 77 10.27 10.71 -4.19
C GLY A 77 8.93 10.07 -4.56
N PHE A 78 8.85 8.75 -4.55
CA PHE A 78 7.61 8.02 -4.80
C PHE A 78 6.53 8.34 -3.75
N MET A 79 6.85 8.26 -2.45
CA MET A 79 5.88 8.46 -1.37
C MET A 79 5.43 9.91 -1.23
N ALA A 80 6.35 10.86 -1.37
CA ALA A 80 6.04 12.29 -1.37
C ALA A 80 5.13 12.66 -2.55
N ALA A 81 5.49 12.25 -3.77
CA ALA A 81 4.69 12.49 -4.95
C ALA A 81 3.28 11.87 -4.82
N ARG A 82 3.18 10.62 -4.36
CA ARG A 82 1.90 9.94 -4.10
C ARG A 82 1.05 10.71 -3.09
N THR A 83 1.64 11.14 -1.98
CA THR A 83 0.92 11.83 -0.89
C THR A 83 0.44 13.20 -1.33
N LEU A 84 1.29 13.98 -1.99
CA LEU A 84 0.97 15.33 -2.46
C LEU A 84 -0.10 15.32 -3.56
N THR A 85 -0.11 14.30 -4.41
CA THR A 85 -1.05 14.20 -5.53
C THR A 85 -2.36 13.49 -5.17
N ALA A 86 -2.41 12.72 -4.09
CA ALA A 86 -3.62 12.00 -3.67
C ALA A 86 -4.85 12.92 -3.47
N LEU A 87 -4.63 14.11 -2.88
CA LEU A 87 -5.72 15.08 -2.63
C LEU A 87 -6.23 15.74 -3.92
N PRO A 88 -5.38 16.38 -4.76
CA PRO A 88 -5.85 16.99 -6.01
C PRO A 88 -6.42 15.94 -6.96
N PHE A 89 -5.84 14.75 -7.05
CA PHE A 89 -6.31 13.69 -7.93
C PHE A 89 -7.59 13.01 -7.46
N GLY A 90 -7.92 13.06 -6.18
CA GLY A 90 -9.26 12.74 -5.70
C GLY A 90 -10.32 13.58 -6.43
N SER A 91 -10.11 14.91 -6.54
CA SER A 91 -11.02 15.81 -7.26
C SER A 91 -10.99 15.62 -8.79
N VAL A 92 -9.83 15.28 -9.36
CA VAL A 92 -9.71 14.92 -10.78
C VAL A 92 -10.51 13.65 -11.09
N SER A 93 -10.42 12.64 -10.22
CA SER A 93 -11.20 11.41 -10.33
C SER A 93 -12.71 11.66 -10.22
N ASP A 94 -13.14 12.68 -9.48
CA ASP A 94 -14.54 13.13 -9.42
C ASP A 94 -15.02 13.77 -10.72
N GLN A 95 -14.13 14.32 -11.53
CA GLN A 95 -14.45 15.00 -12.80
C GLN A 95 -14.31 14.08 -14.02
N LEU A 96 -13.24 13.29 -14.09
CA LEU A 96 -12.96 12.37 -15.20
C LEU A 96 -13.74 11.05 -15.10
N GLY A 97 -14.30 10.75 -13.93
CA GLY A 97 -14.91 9.47 -13.61
C GLY A 97 -13.92 8.47 -13.01
N ARG A 98 -14.39 7.65 -12.07
CA ARG A 98 -13.57 6.68 -11.33
C ARG A 98 -12.85 5.70 -12.25
N LYS A 99 -13.60 5.08 -13.17
CA LYS A 99 -13.05 4.12 -14.14
C LYS A 99 -11.92 4.73 -14.96
N ASN A 100 -12.15 5.89 -15.59
CA ASN A 100 -11.16 6.51 -16.46
C ASN A 100 -9.88 6.86 -15.69
N SER A 101 -10.02 7.39 -14.48
CA SER A 101 -8.89 7.70 -13.61
C SER A 101 -8.06 6.46 -13.23
N ILE A 102 -8.71 5.34 -12.94
CA ILE A 102 -8.05 4.06 -12.63
C ILE A 102 -7.35 3.53 -13.88
N VAL A 103 -8.04 3.47 -15.02
CA VAL A 103 -7.50 2.93 -16.28
C VAL A 103 -6.29 3.74 -16.75
N VAL A 104 -6.42 5.08 -16.83
CA VAL A 104 -5.32 5.96 -17.25
C VAL A 104 -4.16 5.88 -16.25
N GLY A 105 -4.45 5.89 -14.95
CA GLY A 105 -3.43 5.73 -13.91
C GLY A 105 -2.64 4.44 -14.05
N LEU A 106 -3.32 3.30 -14.21
CA LEU A 106 -2.69 1.98 -14.41
C LEU A 106 -1.88 1.91 -15.71
N PHE A 107 -2.40 2.50 -16.80
CA PHE A 107 -1.73 2.55 -18.09
C PHE A 107 -0.41 3.32 -18.01
N VAL A 108 -0.46 4.55 -17.49
CA VAL A 108 0.74 5.38 -17.31
C VAL A 108 1.72 4.71 -16.34
N TYR A 109 1.22 4.13 -15.24
CA TYR A 109 2.03 3.37 -14.29
C TYR A 109 2.78 2.22 -14.97
N GLY A 110 2.11 1.45 -15.83
CA GLY A 110 2.71 0.35 -16.59
C GLY A 110 3.82 0.83 -17.54
N ILE A 111 3.55 1.89 -18.32
CA ILE A 111 4.56 2.48 -19.21
C ILE A 111 5.78 2.98 -18.43
N ILE A 112 5.57 3.75 -17.36
CA ILE A 112 6.67 4.26 -16.52
C ILE A 112 7.49 3.10 -15.95
N THR A 113 6.83 1.99 -15.59
CA THR A 113 7.53 0.81 -15.09
C THR A 113 8.41 0.16 -16.18
N ILE A 114 7.96 0.10 -17.43
CA ILE A 114 8.79 -0.37 -18.55
C ILE A 114 9.99 0.56 -18.79
N LEU A 115 9.82 1.87 -18.64
CA LEU A 115 10.88 2.85 -18.87
C LEU A 115 12.08 2.68 -17.91
N PHE A 116 11.91 2.03 -16.75
CA PHE A 116 13.07 1.69 -15.90
C PHE A 116 14.11 0.82 -16.61
N TYR A 117 13.69 0.01 -17.58
CA TYR A 117 14.60 -0.79 -18.41
C TYR A 117 15.68 0.08 -19.08
N PHE A 118 15.35 1.30 -19.48
CA PHE A 118 16.23 2.23 -20.18
C PHE A 118 17.01 3.16 -19.26
N SER A 119 16.90 3.01 -17.94
CA SER A 119 17.63 3.85 -16.99
C SER A 119 19.13 3.62 -17.11
N GLN A 120 19.91 4.71 -17.22
CA GLN A 120 21.36 4.71 -17.36
C GLN A 120 22.07 5.10 -16.07
N ASP A 121 21.40 5.86 -15.21
CA ASP A 121 21.89 6.29 -13.92
C ASP A 121 20.76 6.30 -12.87
N TRP A 122 21.10 6.43 -11.61
CA TRP A 122 20.15 6.41 -10.50
C TRP A 122 19.19 7.62 -10.50
N THR A 123 19.55 8.73 -11.14
CA THR A 123 18.67 9.92 -11.21
C THR A 123 17.50 9.69 -12.16
N HIS A 124 17.71 8.92 -13.26
CA HIS A 124 16.62 8.43 -14.10
C HIS A 124 15.65 7.56 -13.29
N VAL A 125 16.19 6.66 -12.45
CA VAL A 125 15.37 5.82 -11.55
C VAL A 125 14.56 6.69 -10.59
N LEU A 126 15.18 7.73 -9.99
CA LEU A 126 14.50 8.69 -9.10
C LEU A 126 13.37 9.42 -9.81
N LEU A 127 13.61 9.93 -11.02
CA LEU A 127 12.60 10.63 -11.80
C LEU A 127 11.40 9.71 -12.09
N LEU A 128 11.66 8.50 -12.60
CA LEU A 128 10.63 7.52 -12.90
C LEU A 128 9.86 7.10 -11.65
N ARG A 129 10.52 6.93 -10.50
CA ARG A 129 9.88 6.65 -9.21
C ARG A 129 8.95 7.79 -8.77
N THR A 130 9.37 9.03 -8.96
CA THR A 130 8.56 10.20 -8.63
C THR A 130 7.30 10.26 -9.50
N ILE A 131 7.42 10.05 -10.81
CA ILE A 131 6.27 10.01 -11.74
C ILE A 131 5.36 8.81 -11.40
N GLN A 132 5.93 7.66 -11.08
CA GLN A 132 5.19 6.48 -10.63
C GLN A 132 4.40 6.76 -9.34
N GLY A 133 4.96 7.56 -8.42
CA GLY A 133 4.28 8.06 -7.23
C GLY A 133 3.07 8.93 -7.57
N ILE A 134 3.21 9.84 -8.55
CA ILE A 134 2.11 10.69 -9.04
C ILE A 134 0.94 9.82 -9.53
N THR A 135 1.22 8.81 -10.35
CA THR A 135 0.19 7.90 -10.86
C THR A 135 -0.48 7.07 -9.76
N ALA A 136 0.29 6.62 -8.78
CA ALA A 136 -0.24 5.93 -7.61
C ALA A 136 -1.17 6.83 -6.77
N GLY A 137 -0.88 8.14 -6.70
CA GLY A 137 -1.73 9.15 -6.09
C GLY A 137 -3.09 9.32 -6.78
N LEU A 138 -3.21 8.95 -8.04
CA LEU A 138 -4.48 8.90 -8.77
C LEU A 138 -5.21 7.55 -8.55
N ILE A 139 -4.50 6.44 -8.69
CA ILE A 139 -5.09 5.09 -8.68
C ILE A 139 -5.75 4.76 -7.34
N TRP A 140 -5.05 4.94 -6.22
CA TRP A 140 -5.52 4.49 -4.91
C TRP A 140 -6.75 5.24 -4.40
N PRO A 141 -6.82 6.58 -4.42
CA PRO A 141 -8.03 7.31 -4.04
C PRO A 141 -9.21 6.99 -4.95
N ALA A 142 -9.00 6.93 -6.27
CA ALA A 142 -10.04 6.59 -7.23
C ALA A 142 -10.62 5.19 -7.00
N SER A 143 -9.75 4.19 -6.69
CA SER A 143 -10.18 2.82 -6.41
C SER A 143 -11.01 2.73 -5.13
N ARG A 144 -10.61 3.40 -4.06
CA ARG A 144 -11.39 3.45 -2.81
C ARG A 144 -12.72 4.16 -3.01
N ALA A 145 -12.71 5.29 -3.71
CA ALA A 145 -13.92 6.03 -4.02
C ALA A 145 -14.89 5.20 -4.87
N MET A 146 -14.39 4.47 -5.87
CA MET A 146 -15.21 3.56 -6.68
C MET A 146 -15.89 2.50 -5.83
N ILE A 147 -15.21 1.91 -4.83
CA ILE A 147 -15.83 0.97 -3.89
C ILE A 147 -16.96 1.65 -3.11
N TYR A 148 -16.74 2.88 -2.61
CA TYR A 148 -17.78 3.61 -1.88
C TYR A 148 -19.00 3.94 -2.74
N ASP A 149 -18.81 4.10 -4.05
CA ASP A 149 -19.88 4.33 -5.01
C ASP A 149 -20.63 3.01 -5.38
N LEU A 150 -19.90 1.88 -5.39
CA LEU A 150 -20.45 0.55 -5.75
C LEU A 150 -21.28 -0.10 -4.65
N VAL A 151 -20.90 0.08 -3.37
CA VAL A 151 -21.52 -0.66 -2.25
C VAL A 151 -22.14 0.26 -1.20
N GLY A 152 -23.24 -0.23 -0.59
CA GLY A 152 -23.92 0.46 0.50
C GLY A 152 -23.05 0.59 1.77
N PRO A 153 -23.39 1.52 2.68
CA PRO A 153 -22.59 1.82 3.87
C PRO A 153 -22.24 0.62 4.72
N GLY A 154 -23.14 -0.36 4.88
CA GLY A 154 -22.93 -1.58 5.67
C GLY A 154 -21.98 -2.60 5.04
N ALA A 155 -21.69 -2.49 3.72
CA ALA A 155 -20.82 -3.39 3.00
C ALA A 155 -19.42 -2.80 2.70
N ARG A 156 -19.24 -1.47 2.87
CA ARG A 156 -18.01 -0.74 2.51
C ARG A 156 -16.75 -1.30 3.16
N GLY A 157 -16.79 -1.57 4.46
CA GLY A 157 -15.63 -2.11 5.18
C GLY A 157 -15.17 -3.45 4.61
N ARG A 158 -16.11 -4.35 4.33
CA ARG A 158 -15.82 -5.66 3.74
C ARG A 158 -15.29 -5.54 2.30
N ALA A 159 -15.85 -4.66 1.49
CA ALA A 159 -15.38 -4.44 0.12
C ALA A 159 -13.96 -3.82 0.07
N ILE A 160 -13.66 -2.87 0.96
CA ILE A 160 -12.29 -2.34 1.12
C ILE A 160 -11.33 -3.44 1.61
N SER A 161 -11.78 -4.34 2.46
CA SER A 161 -10.97 -5.49 2.89
C SER A 161 -10.64 -6.42 1.73
N VAL A 162 -11.58 -6.66 0.81
CA VAL A 162 -11.33 -7.44 -0.43
C VAL A 162 -10.24 -6.77 -1.27
N LEU A 163 -10.32 -5.45 -1.48
CA LEU A 163 -9.30 -4.68 -2.19
C LEU A 163 -7.91 -4.82 -1.53
N ASN A 164 -7.85 -4.64 -0.22
CA ASN A 164 -6.58 -4.68 0.53
C ASN A 164 -5.96 -6.08 0.55
N VAL A 165 -6.77 -7.13 0.73
CA VAL A 165 -6.31 -8.53 0.69
C VAL A 165 -5.79 -8.88 -0.70
N SER A 166 -6.49 -8.47 -1.75
CA SER A 166 -6.06 -8.69 -3.14
C SER A 166 -4.74 -7.98 -3.44
N ALA A 167 -4.61 -6.72 -3.02
CA ALA A 167 -3.35 -5.99 -3.13
C ALA A 167 -2.21 -6.64 -2.31
N GLY A 168 -2.53 -7.11 -1.10
CA GLY A 168 -1.59 -7.86 -0.26
C GLY A 168 -1.13 -9.16 -0.88
N ALA A 169 -2.02 -9.90 -1.56
CA ALA A 169 -1.67 -11.09 -2.32
C ALA A 169 -0.69 -10.77 -3.46
N GLY A 170 -0.93 -9.69 -4.22
CA GLY A 170 0.02 -9.21 -5.22
C GLY A 170 1.41 -8.95 -4.62
N MET A 171 1.46 -8.26 -3.48
CA MET A 171 2.71 -7.99 -2.75
C MET A 171 3.36 -9.22 -2.10
N ALA A 172 2.61 -10.29 -1.87
CA ALA A 172 3.15 -11.54 -1.35
C ALA A 172 3.77 -12.41 -2.44
N PHE A 173 3.12 -12.51 -3.58
CA PHE A 173 3.58 -13.40 -4.67
C PHE A 173 4.51 -12.71 -5.68
N GLY A 174 4.37 -11.39 -5.87
CA GLY A 174 5.20 -10.62 -6.80
C GLY A 174 6.69 -10.76 -6.53
N PRO A 175 7.20 -10.56 -5.30
CA PRO A 175 8.62 -10.68 -4.99
C PRO A 175 9.18 -12.08 -5.26
N ILE A 176 8.45 -13.15 -4.90
CA ILE A 176 8.87 -14.53 -5.18
C ILE A 176 9.00 -14.76 -6.69
N PHE A 177 8.01 -14.31 -7.47
CA PHE A 177 8.07 -14.40 -8.93
C PHE A 177 9.24 -13.59 -9.48
N GLY A 178 9.51 -12.39 -8.94
CA GLY A 178 10.64 -11.56 -9.31
C GLY A 178 12.00 -12.22 -9.05
N ALA A 179 12.15 -12.88 -7.88
CA ALA A 179 13.35 -13.63 -7.53
C ALA A 179 13.54 -14.85 -8.44
N PHE A 180 12.47 -15.59 -8.70
CA PHE A 180 12.51 -16.72 -9.65
C PHE A 180 12.92 -16.26 -11.05
N LEU A 181 12.30 -15.19 -11.56
CA LEU A 181 12.61 -14.62 -12.86
C LEU A 181 14.08 -14.18 -12.95
N LEU A 182 14.57 -13.50 -11.90
CA LEU A 182 15.96 -13.03 -11.85
C LEU A 182 16.96 -14.22 -11.85
N SER A 183 16.69 -15.25 -11.05
CA SER A 183 17.50 -16.48 -11.01
C SER A 183 17.52 -17.19 -12.36
N TYR A 184 16.38 -17.32 -13.03
CA TYR A 184 16.29 -17.92 -14.36
C TYR A 184 17.08 -17.14 -15.42
N ILE A 185 16.93 -15.81 -15.44
CA ILE A 185 17.63 -14.94 -16.39
C ILE A 185 19.15 -15.08 -16.23
N GLN A 186 19.66 -15.14 -15.00
CA GLN A 186 21.08 -15.25 -14.76
C GLN A 186 21.67 -16.63 -15.10
N SER A 187 20.88 -17.71 -14.92
CA SER A 187 21.34 -19.05 -15.26
C SER A 187 21.45 -19.28 -16.77
N ASP A 188 20.51 -18.73 -17.55
CA ASP A 188 20.39 -19.06 -18.97
C ASP A 188 20.97 -17.99 -19.91
N MET A 189 21.05 -16.73 -19.51
CA MET A 189 21.36 -15.64 -20.45
C MET A 189 22.78 -15.06 -20.31
N SER A 190 23.59 -15.50 -19.36
CA SER A 190 24.96 -14.98 -19.11
C SER A 190 25.08 -13.46 -19.09
N LEU A 191 24.01 -12.80 -18.62
CA LEU A 191 23.89 -11.34 -18.56
C LEU A 191 24.67 -10.76 -17.38
N THR A 192 25.08 -9.50 -17.50
CA THR A 192 25.62 -8.79 -16.35
C THR A 192 24.54 -8.66 -15.25
N PRO A 193 24.92 -8.54 -13.96
CA PRO A 193 23.96 -8.34 -12.88
C PRO A 193 23.02 -7.13 -13.13
N VAL A 194 23.55 -6.04 -13.69
CA VAL A 194 22.80 -4.83 -14.04
C VAL A 194 21.73 -5.12 -15.09
N ASP A 195 22.10 -5.81 -16.17
CA ASP A 195 21.16 -6.12 -17.25
C ASP A 195 20.10 -7.12 -16.79
N SER A 196 20.46 -8.03 -15.90
CA SER A 196 19.52 -8.97 -15.28
C SER A 196 18.43 -8.25 -14.48
N PHE A 197 18.77 -7.14 -13.77
CA PHE A 197 17.80 -6.34 -13.04
C PHE A 197 16.84 -5.54 -13.94
N ARG A 198 17.17 -5.31 -15.20
CA ARG A 198 16.34 -4.55 -16.15
C ARG A 198 15.13 -5.31 -16.65
N ILE A 199 15.30 -6.62 -16.94
CA ILE A 199 14.25 -7.44 -17.56
C ILE A 199 12.98 -7.52 -16.69
N PRO A 200 13.04 -7.73 -15.37
CA PRO A 200 11.87 -7.73 -14.50
C PRO A 200 10.98 -6.48 -14.58
N PHE A 201 11.52 -5.30 -14.94
CA PHE A 201 10.71 -4.10 -15.14
C PHE A 201 9.79 -4.21 -16.36
N ILE A 202 10.19 -4.94 -17.41
CA ILE A 202 9.32 -5.20 -18.57
C ILE A 202 8.12 -6.05 -18.15
N PHE A 203 8.36 -7.13 -17.40
CA PHE A 203 7.29 -7.97 -16.87
C PHE A 203 6.38 -7.19 -15.93
N ALA A 204 6.96 -6.44 -14.98
CA ALA A 204 6.20 -5.64 -14.03
C ALA A 204 5.34 -4.58 -14.73
N GLY A 205 5.88 -3.90 -15.72
CA GLY A 205 5.12 -2.94 -16.53
C GLY A 205 4.06 -3.62 -17.40
N GLY A 206 4.34 -4.80 -17.94
CA GLY A 206 3.37 -5.64 -18.64
C GLY A 206 2.16 -5.97 -17.78
N PHE A 207 2.38 -6.36 -16.51
CA PHE A 207 1.27 -6.54 -15.54
C PHE A 207 0.50 -5.25 -15.27
N GLY A 208 1.18 -4.08 -15.24
CA GLY A 208 0.52 -2.78 -15.12
C GLY A 208 -0.38 -2.47 -16.33
N LEU A 209 0.10 -2.70 -17.56
CA LEU A 209 -0.67 -2.53 -18.78
C LEU A 209 -1.83 -3.53 -18.86
N PHE A 210 -1.59 -4.80 -18.48
CA PHE A 210 -2.64 -5.81 -18.38
C PHE A 210 -3.72 -5.39 -17.37
N SER A 211 -3.33 -4.85 -16.21
CA SER A 211 -4.26 -4.32 -15.21
C SER A 211 -5.11 -3.19 -15.78
N SER A 212 -4.52 -2.31 -16.57
CA SER A 212 -5.25 -1.21 -17.23
C SER A 212 -6.27 -1.74 -18.22
N LEU A 213 -5.86 -2.66 -19.10
CA LEU A 213 -6.75 -3.30 -20.07
C LEU A 213 -7.89 -4.07 -19.38
N PHE A 214 -7.55 -4.84 -18.35
CA PHE A 214 -8.52 -5.59 -17.55
C PHE A 214 -9.53 -4.64 -16.88
N ALA A 215 -9.07 -3.56 -16.26
CA ALA A 215 -9.94 -2.54 -15.66
C ALA A 215 -10.80 -1.85 -16.72
N PHE A 216 -10.26 -1.55 -17.90
CA PHE A 216 -11.01 -0.96 -19.02
C PHE A 216 -12.18 -1.83 -19.47
N VAL A 217 -11.95 -3.13 -19.57
CA VAL A 217 -12.98 -4.09 -20.05
C VAL A 217 -14.01 -4.40 -18.97
N THR A 218 -13.57 -4.56 -17.70
CA THR A 218 -14.43 -5.13 -16.64
C THR A 218 -15.14 -4.10 -15.78
N LEU A 219 -14.61 -2.88 -15.65
CA LEU A 219 -15.22 -1.85 -14.82
C LEU A 219 -16.29 -1.08 -15.61
N SER A 220 -17.41 -0.75 -14.93
CA SER A 220 -18.46 0.10 -15.51
C SER A 220 -18.11 1.59 -15.40
N SER A 221 -18.64 2.38 -16.35
CA SER A 221 -18.38 3.82 -16.47
C SER A 221 -19.47 4.69 -15.81
N ASP A 222 -20.21 4.16 -14.84
CA ASP A 222 -21.30 4.93 -14.23
C ASP A 222 -20.73 6.09 -13.40
N PHE A 223 -20.76 7.26 -14.01
CA PHE A 223 -20.25 8.50 -13.42
C PHE A 223 -21.37 9.25 -12.72
N ILE A 224 -21.24 9.43 -11.41
CA ILE A 224 -22.10 10.32 -10.61
C ILE A 224 -21.21 11.48 -10.14
N PRO A 225 -21.38 12.70 -10.66
CA PRO A 225 -20.59 13.85 -10.21
C PRO A 225 -20.87 14.11 -8.72
N SER A 226 -19.85 14.08 -7.88
CA SER A 226 -19.96 14.42 -6.48
C SER A 226 -19.78 15.93 -6.27
N LYS A 227 -20.60 16.54 -5.41
CA LYS A 227 -20.46 17.96 -5.04
C LYS A 227 -19.18 18.17 -4.21
N ARG A 228 -18.37 19.13 -4.64
CA ARG A 228 -17.12 19.54 -4.00
C ARG A 228 -17.35 20.00 -2.57
N THR A 229 -16.77 19.34 -1.57
CA THR A 229 -16.73 19.83 -0.19
C THR A 229 -15.40 20.52 0.11
N ARG A 230 -15.45 21.68 0.77
CA ARG A 230 -14.26 22.49 1.10
C ARG A 230 -13.45 21.82 2.22
N PHE A 231 -12.15 21.64 2.00
CA PHE A 231 -11.19 20.94 2.86
C PHE A 231 -10.98 21.59 4.25
N PHE A 232 -11.13 22.90 4.39
CA PHE A 232 -10.64 23.66 5.54
C PHE A 232 -11.57 23.73 6.79
N LYS A 233 -12.74 23.09 6.79
CA LYS A 233 -13.64 23.06 7.97
C LYS A 233 -13.73 21.68 8.66
N MET A 234 -12.65 20.90 8.60
CA MET A 234 -12.72 19.47 8.91
C MET A 234 -12.56 19.10 10.38
N ILE A 235 -11.78 19.88 11.12
CA ILE A 235 -11.32 19.49 12.48
C ILE A 235 -12.32 19.95 13.56
N ASP A 236 -13.11 20.98 13.28
CA ASP A 236 -14.01 21.59 14.28
C ASP A 236 -15.17 20.67 14.74
N ASN A 237 -15.37 19.54 14.06
CA ASN A 237 -16.52 18.65 14.30
C ASN A 237 -16.15 17.32 14.96
N VAL A 238 -14.89 17.09 15.32
CA VAL A 238 -14.54 15.95 16.17
C VAL A 238 -15.08 16.20 17.57
N ASN A 239 -15.77 15.21 18.15
CA ASN A 239 -16.29 15.37 19.51
C ASN A 239 -15.18 15.84 20.47
N PRO A 240 -15.35 16.96 21.19
CA PRO A 240 -14.32 17.53 22.08
C PRO A 240 -13.74 16.53 23.08
N LYS A 241 -14.54 15.53 23.50
CA LYS A 241 -14.11 14.45 24.41
C LYS A 241 -12.96 13.61 23.80
N PHE A 242 -12.89 13.46 22.46
CA PHE A 242 -11.96 12.57 21.75
C PHE A 242 -10.89 13.30 20.91
N VAL A 243 -10.88 14.62 20.94
CA VAL A 243 -9.91 15.42 20.16
C VAL A 243 -8.47 15.02 20.46
N LYS A 244 -8.10 14.84 21.74
CA LYS A 244 -6.75 14.43 22.14
C LYS A 244 -6.41 13.02 21.62
N THR A 245 -7.37 12.08 21.68
CA THR A 245 -7.22 10.72 21.15
C THR A 245 -7.04 10.76 19.64
N PHE A 246 -7.78 11.60 18.92
CA PHE A 246 -7.66 11.77 17.47
C PHE A 246 -6.29 12.31 17.07
N TYR A 247 -5.81 13.40 17.70
CA TYR A 247 -4.47 13.94 17.39
C TYR A 247 -3.35 12.96 17.73
N SER A 248 -3.46 12.20 18.81
CA SER A 248 -2.47 11.17 19.14
C SER A 248 -2.53 10.00 18.16
N SER A 249 -3.70 9.66 17.59
CA SER A 249 -3.78 8.67 16.51
C SER A 249 -3.11 9.14 15.23
N LEU A 250 -3.16 10.46 14.91
CA LEU A 250 -2.41 11.02 13.78
C LEU A 250 -0.89 10.86 13.96
N LEU A 251 -0.37 11.09 15.18
CA LEU A 251 1.05 10.87 15.48
C LEU A 251 1.47 9.41 15.32
N ILE A 252 0.61 8.47 15.75
CA ILE A 252 0.83 7.03 15.52
C ILE A 252 0.84 6.71 14.02
N ASN A 253 -0.03 7.34 13.22
CA ASN A 253 -0.03 7.15 11.76
C ASN A 253 1.23 7.71 11.11
N VAL A 254 1.76 8.85 11.56
CA VAL A 254 3.06 9.38 11.09
C VAL A 254 4.18 8.39 11.39
N SER A 255 4.28 7.91 12.64
CA SER A 255 5.34 6.97 13.03
C SER A 255 5.19 5.60 12.33
N HIS A 256 3.96 5.13 12.12
CA HIS A 256 3.72 3.95 11.29
C HIS A 256 4.17 4.16 9.84
N GLY A 257 3.81 5.28 9.24
CA GLY A 257 4.28 5.66 7.91
C GLY A 257 5.80 5.70 7.83
N PHE A 258 6.44 6.35 8.80
CA PHE A 258 7.90 6.45 8.91
C PHE A 258 8.56 5.05 8.94
N ALA A 259 8.09 4.18 9.85
CA ALA A 259 8.57 2.81 9.97
C ALA A 259 8.30 1.95 8.72
N PHE A 260 7.18 2.19 8.02
CA PHE A 260 6.83 1.51 6.78
C PHE A 260 7.73 1.95 5.61
N GLY A 261 7.94 3.25 5.44
CA GLY A 261 8.72 3.80 4.34
C GLY A 261 10.19 3.42 4.40
N MET A 262 10.80 3.51 5.61
CA MET A 262 12.21 3.22 5.79
C MET A 262 12.56 1.73 5.72
N PHE A 263 11.66 0.87 6.20
CA PHE A 263 12.00 -0.53 6.49
C PHE A 263 12.55 -1.27 5.27
N ARG A 264 11.89 -1.12 4.13
CA ARG A 264 12.22 -1.90 2.93
C ARG A 264 13.58 -1.56 2.34
N PRO A 265 13.90 -0.28 2.02
CA PRO A 265 15.21 0.04 1.46
C PRO A 265 16.34 -0.22 2.46
N VAL A 266 16.13 0.06 3.74
CA VAL A 266 17.13 -0.20 4.79
C VAL A 266 17.41 -1.70 4.92
N LEU A 267 16.37 -2.55 4.93
CA LEU A 267 16.56 -3.99 5.04
C LEU A 267 17.40 -4.56 3.89
N VAL A 268 17.14 -4.13 2.65
CA VAL A 268 17.88 -4.61 1.48
C VAL A 268 19.35 -4.22 1.58
N LEU A 269 19.64 -2.96 1.90
CA LEU A 269 21.02 -2.49 2.09
C LEU A 269 21.72 -3.19 3.26
N TYR A 270 21.00 -3.42 4.36
CA TYR A 270 21.53 -4.13 5.52
C TYR A 270 21.93 -5.57 5.18
N ILE A 271 21.09 -6.31 4.44
CA ILE A 271 21.39 -7.65 3.97
C ILE A 271 22.64 -7.64 3.07
N TYR A 272 22.72 -6.68 2.16
CA TYR A 272 23.81 -6.59 1.19
C TYR A 272 25.12 -6.13 1.84
N GLN A 273 25.10 -4.98 2.53
CA GLN A 273 26.33 -4.31 2.98
C GLN A 273 26.81 -4.76 4.37
N VAL A 274 25.88 -5.18 5.25
CA VAL A 274 26.22 -5.55 6.62
C VAL A 274 26.31 -7.06 6.82
N LEU A 275 25.32 -7.81 6.28
CA LEU A 275 25.35 -9.27 6.35
C LEU A 275 26.25 -9.88 5.27
N GLY A 276 26.68 -9.10 4.26
CA GLY A 276 27.70 -9.48 3.28
C GLY A 276 27.23 -10.47 2.22
N TYR A 277 25.93 -10.60 1.97
CA TYR A 277 25.41 -11.44 0.90
C TYR A 277 25.67 -10.82 -0.47
N SER A 278 25.86 -11.66 -1.49
CA SER A 278 25.97 -11.21 -2.88
C SER A 278 24.70 -10.50 -3.35
N LEU A 279 24.79 -9.74 -4.45
CA LEU A 279 23.63 -9.02 -5.03
C LEU A 279 22.44 -9.95 -5.28
N LEU A 280 22.69 -11.14 -5.82
CA LEU A 280 21.65 -12.10 -6.15
C LEU A 280 21.02 -12.75 -4.92
N GLU A 281 21.85 -13.15 -3.96
CA GLU A 281 21.38 -13.68 -2.68
C GLU A 281 20.56 -12.63 -1.93
N THR A 282 21.03 -11.38 -1.89
CA THR A 282 20.31 -10.25 -1.28
C THR A 282 18.95 -10.03 -1.94
N ALA A 283 18.88 -10.07 -3.27
CA ALA A 283 17.62 -9.96 -4.00
C ALA A 283 16.65 -11.08 -3.61
N SER A 284 17.14 -12.33 -3.55
CA SER A 284 16.34 -13.52 -3.18
C SER A 284 15.89 -13.48 -1.73
N ILE A 285 16.80 -13.20 -0.79
CA ILE A 285 16.50 -13.08 0.64
C ILE A 285 15.48 -11.97 0.90
N SER A 286 15.66 -10.81 0.24
CA SER A 286 14.73 -9.69 0.35
C SER A 286 13.34 -10.03 -0.21
N ALA A 287 13.29 -10.72 -1.35
CA ALA A 287 12.04 -11.14 -1.97
C ALA A 287 11.25 -12.10 -1.06
N ILE A 288 11.92 -13.11 -0.51
CA ILE A 288 11.32 -14.07 0.45
C ILE A 288 10.87 -13.32 1.71
N SER A 289 11.70 -12.43 2.25
CA SER A 289 11.40 -11.60 3.41
C SER A 289 10.09 -10.81 3.24
N PHE A 290 9.95 -10.10 2.12
CA PHE A 290 8.77 -9.29 1.85
C PHE A 290 7.54 -10.12 1.55
N SER A 291 7.70 -11.29 0.95
CA SER A 291 6.63 -12.23 0.71
C SER A 291 6.10 -12.83 2.00
N LEU A 292 6.98 -13.37 2.84
CA LEU A 292 6.63 -13.89 4.17
C LEU A 292 6.00 -12.80 5.05
N GLY A 293 6.58 -11.60 5.04
CA GLY A 293 6.03 -10.46 5.74
C GLY A 293 4.63 -10.08 5.25
N SER A 294 4.41 -10.01 3.94
CA SER A 294 3.11 -9.66 3.36
C SER A 294 2.04 -10.71 3.67
N LEU A 295 2.38 -11.99 3.59
CA LEU A 295 1.50 -13.10 3.97
C LEU A 295 1.15 -13.03 5.46
N SER A 296 2.16 -12.89 6.32
CA SER A 296 1.98 -12.78 7.76
C SER A 296 1.09 -11.59 8.14
N ASN A 297 1.33 -10.43 7.51
CA ASN A 297 0.49 -9.23 7.69
C ASN A 297 -0.96 -9.48 7.29
N SER A 298 -1.20 -10.07 6.12
CA SER A 298 -2.54 -10.31 5.60
C SER A 298 -3.33 -11.30 6.48
N LEU A 299 -2.69 -12.39 6.92
CA LEU A 299 -3.32 -13.37 7.81
C LEU A 299 -3.63 -12.76 9.19
N SER A 300 -2.70 -11.99 9.73
CA SER A 300 -2.85 -11.36 11.05
C SER A 300 -3.89 -10.23 11.07
N GLN A 301 -4.23 -9.62 9.92
CA GLN A 301 -5.32 -8.65 9.83
C GLN A 301 -6.68 -9.27 10.18
N ILE A 302 -6.89 -10.57 9.88
CA ILE A 302 -8.13 -11.28 10.26
C ILE A 302 -8.24 -11.38 11.77
N VAL A 303 -7.13 -11.70 12.44
CA VAL A 303 -7.06 -11.77 13.90
C VAL A 303 -7.22 -10.38 14.52
N GLY A 304 -6.53 -9.38 13.96
CA GLY A 304 -6.57 -7.99 14.42
C GLY A 304 -7.97 -7.39 14.33
N GLY A 305 -8.71 -7.67 13.25
CA GLY A 305 -10.10 -7.26 13.10
C GLY A 305 -10.99 -7.82 14.23
N ARG A 306 -10.86 -9.11 14.54
CA ARG A 306 -11.62 -9.73 15.65
C ARG A 306 -11.23 -9.15 17.00
N LEU A 307 -9.93 -8.97 17.27
CA LEU A 307 -9.45 -8.40 18.54
C LEU A 307 -9.93 -6.95 18.73
N ALA A 308 -10.06 -6.18 17.64
CA ALA A 308 -10.59 -4.83 17.68
C ALA A 308 -12.06 -4.76 18.15
N ASP A 309 -12.83 -5.83 17.92
CA ASP A 309 -14.25 -5.91 18.33
C ASP A 309 -14.41 -6.33 19.78
N TYR A 310 -13.45 -7.08 20.36
CA TYR A 310 -13.63 -7.76 21.62
C TYR A 310 -13.29 -6.94 22.86
N ARG A 311 -12.38 -5.98 22.87
CA ARG A 311 -12.13 -5.08 24.03
C ARG A 311 -10.82 -4.29 23.94
N ASN A 312 -10.83 -3.15 24.70
CA ASN A 312 -9.61 -2.40 25.04
C ASN A 312 -8.64 -2.26 23.89
N ARG A 313 -9.09 -1.66 22.79
CA ARG A 313 -8.27 -1.35 21.60
C ARG A 313 -6.96 -0.68 21.96
N LYS A 314 -6.94 0.09 23.07
CA LYS A 314 -5.75 0.66 23.67
C LYS A 314 -4.65 -0.38 23.86
N TYR A 315 -4.97 -1.48 24.52
CA TYR A 315 -3.98 -2.52 24.81
C TYR A 315 -3.62 -3.34 23.57
N VAL A 316 -4.58 -3.63 22.71
CA VAL A 316 -4.32 -4.36 21.45
C VAL A 316 -3.34 -3.56 20.59
N ILE A 317 -3.58 -2.26 20.38
CA ILE A 317 -2.71 -1.36 19.63
C ILE A 317 -1.34 -1.27 20.31
N THR A 318 -1.30 -1.09 21.63
CA THR A 318 -0.04 -0.94 22.38
C THR A 318 0.83 -2.20 22.30
N ILE A 319 0.26 -3.37 22.54
CA ILE A 319 1.00 -4.65 22.51
C ILE A 319 1.49 -4.93 21.09
N ALA A 320 0.63 -4.74 20.09
CA ALA A 320 1.00 -4.95 18.70
C ALA A 320 2.17 -4.03 18.27
N VAL A 321 2.14 -2.75 18.64
CA VAL A 321 3.25 -1.83 18.37
C VAL A 321 4.51 -2.28 19.09
N ILE A 322 4.45 -2.60 20.38
CA ILE A 322 5.63 -3.04 21.15
C ILE A 322 6.26 -4.28 20.50
N ILE A 323 5.46 -5.29 20.18
CA ILE A 323 5.96 -6.53 19.53
C ILE A 323 6.60 -6.18 18.18
N SER A 324 5.98 -5.31 17.37
CA SER A 324 6.54 -4.94 16.06
C SER A 324 7.86 -4.18 16.19
N GLN A 325 8.03 -3.34 17.23
CA GLN A 325 9.27 -2.58 17.45
C GLN A 325 10.38 -3.47 18.03
N ILE A 326 10.07 -4.39 18.95
CA ILE A 326 11.02 -5.39 19.43
C ILE A 326 11.52 -6.25 18.26
N ALA A 327 10.62 -6.73 17.42
CA ALA A 327 10.98 -7.50 16.23
C ALA A 327 11.80 -6.67 15.21
N THR A 328 11.54 -5.36 15.08
CA THR A 328 12.37 -4.49 14.25
C THR A 328 13.77 -4.34 14.81
N PHE A 329 13.89 -4.13 16.12
CA PHE A 329 15.16 -4.00 16.81
C PHE A 329 15.96 -5.31 16.80
N SER A 330 15.30 -6.48 16.89
CA SER A 330 15.97 -7.78 16.88
C SER A 330 16.69 -8.11 15.57
N ILE A 331 16.37 -7.42 14.47
CA ILE A 331 17.08 -7.56 13.18
C ILE A 331 18.57 -7.26 13.32
N LEU A 332 18.95 -6.36 14.23
CA LEU A 332 20.37 -6.03 14.50
C LEU A 332 21.19 -7.20 15.02
N PHE A 333 20.53 -8.18 15.62
CA PHE A 333 21.17 -9.35 16.21
C PHE A 333 21.04 -10.60 15.34
N ALA A 334 20.41 -10.48 14.18
CA ALA A 334 20.29 -11.58 13.23
C ALA A 334 21.64 -11.91 12.62
N THR A 335 22.15 -13.12 12.86
CA THR A 335 23.40 -13.63 12.32
C THR A 335 23.19 -14.54 11.12
N ASP A 336 21.96 -14.99 10.89
CA ASP A 336 21.57 -15.83 9.76
C ASP A 336 20.21 -15.44 9.19
N VAL A 337 19.92 -15.96 8.01
CA VAL A 337 18.70 -15.65 7.24
C VAL A 337 17.42 -16.11 7.95
N ILE A 338 17.48 -17.19 8.70
CA ILE A 338 16.30 -17.76 9.39
C ILE A 338 15.87 -16.82 10.52
N GLN A 339 16.84 -16.33 11.32
CA GLN A 339 16.55 -15.33 12.37
C GLN A 339 15.96 -14.05 11.79
N LEU A 340 16.48 -13.59 10.63
CA LEU A 340 15.94 -12.45 9.89
C LEU A 340 14.49 -12.70 9.47
N TYR A 341 14.17 -13.86 8.89
CA TYR A 341 12.81 -14.21 8.49
C TYR A 341 11.86 -14.27 9.68
N ILE A 342 12.27 -14.84 10.81
CA ILE A 342 11.47 -14.90 12.04
C ILE A 342 11.14 -13.48 12.52
N ALA A 343 12.15 -12.61 12.62
CA ALA A 343 11.95 -11.21 13.02
C ALA A 343 10.97 -10.48 12.09
N ILE A 344 11.09 -10.67 10.79
CA ILE A 344 10.21 -10.06 9.78
C ILE A 344 8.79 -10.59 9.88
N ILE A 345 8.59 -11.90 10.02
CA ILE A 345 7.27 -12.52 10.21
C ILE A 345 6.58 -11.94 11.45
N ILE A 346 7.27 -11.89 12.58
CA ILE A 346 6.72 -11.36 13.85
C ILE A 346 6.38 -9.87 13.69
N ARG A 347 7.28 -9.08 13.11
CA ARG A 347 7.06 -7.66 12.85
C ARG A 347 5.80 -7.41 12.02
N PHE A 348 5.67 -8.09 10.88
CA PHE A 348 4.56 -7.91 9.96
C PHE A 348 3.25 -8.50 10.52
N ALA A 349 3.29 -9.58 11.28
CA ALA A 349 2.13 -10.11 12.00
C ALA A 349 1.59 -9.07 13.01
N ALA A 350 2.46 -8.48 13.80
CA ALA A 350 2.09 -7.46 14.76
C ALA A 350 1.48 -6.21 14.07
N ILE A 351 2.04 -5.77 12.94
CA ILE A 351 1.48 -4.69 12.12
C ILE A 351 0.11 -5.09 11.56
N GLY A 352 -0.08 -6.35 11.16
CA GLY A 352 -1.37 -6.87 10.71
C GLY A 352 -2.47 -6.79 11.77
N VAL A 353 -2.12 -6.96 13.05
CA VAL A 353 -3.06 -6.75 14.17
C VAL A 353 -3.29 -5.26 14.45
N PHE A 354 -2.24 -4.45 14.38
CA PHE A 354 -2.27 -3.02 14.66
C PHE A 354 -3.19 -2.23 13.72
N ILE A 355 -3.05 -2.43 12.40
CA ILE A 355 -3.74 -1.62 11.38
C ILE A 355 -5.26 -1.64 11.53
N PRO A 356 -5.96 -2.79 11.57
CA PRO A 356 -7.41 -2.81 11.71
C PRO A 356 -7.88 -2.31 13.08
N SER A 357 -7.09 -2.51 14.14
CA SER A 357 -7.41 -2.04 15.48
C SER A 357 -7.40 -0.51 15.57
N LEU A 358 -6.40 0.14 14.95
CA LEU A 358 -6.32 1.60 14.88
C LEU A 358 -7.43 2.16 13.97
N ALA A 359 -7.67 1.55 12.81
CA ALA A 359 -8.72 1.97 11.88
C ALA A 359 -10.12 1.86 12.49
N SER A 360 -10.38 0.83 13.30
CA SER A 360 -11.63 0.67 14.02
C SER A 360 -11.84 1.79 15.07
N LEU A 361 -10.79 2.12 15.83
CA LEU A 361 -10.82 3.24 16.77
C LEU A 361 -11.12 4.58 16.06
N GLU A 362 -10.40 4.87 14.99
CA GLU A 362 -10.59 6.09 14.19
C GLU A 362 -12.00 6.16 13.61
N GLY A 363 -12.55 5.02 13.16
CA GLY A 363 -13.92 4.91 12.65
C GLY A 363 -15.01 5.25 13.68
N ASP A 364 -14.75 5.02 14.98
CA ASP A 364 -15.69 5.33 16.07
C ASP A 364 -15.57 6.78 16.56
N ILE A 365 -14.38 7.36 16.50
CA ILE A 365 -14.14 8.76 16.89
C ILE A 365 -14.62 9.73 15.82
N ILE A 366 -14.55 9.33 14.55
CA ILE A 366 -14.87 10.17 13.40
C ILE A 366 -16.39 10.14 13.14
N PRO A 367 -17.07 11.32 13.09
CA PRO A 367 -18.47 11.39 12.72
C PRO A 367 -18.78 10.77 11.36
N ALA A 368 -19.91 10.07 11.24
CA ALA A 368 -20.25 9.30 10.03
C ALA A 368 -20.29 10.15 8.75
N ASN A 369 -20.70 11.42 8.85
CA ASN A 369 -20.77 12.37 7.73
C ASN A 369 -19.40 12.91 7.29
N GLN A 370 -18.32 12.67 8.07
CA GLN A 370 -16.96 13.17 7.79
C GLN A 370 -15.93 12.06 7.64
N ARG A 371 -16.34 10.79 7.72
CA ARG A 371 -15.42 9.63 7.64
C ARG A 371 -14.49 9.69 6.43
N GLY A 372 -15.01 10.03 5.26
CA GLY A 372 -14.19 10.09 4.05
C GLY A 372 -13.09 11.15 4.12
N GLN A 373 -13.41 12.32 4.64
CA GLN A 373 -12.49 13.46 4.74
C GLN A 373 -11.40 13.22 5.80
N LEU A 374 -11.81 12.79 7.00
CA LEU A 374 -10.87 12.55 8.11
C LEU A 374 -10.01 11.30 7.87
N SER A 375 -10.52 10.28 7.18
CA SER A 375 -9.70 9.16 6.71
C SER A 375 -8.64 9.61 5.69
N GLY A 376 -8.97 10.57 4.83
CA GLY A 376 -7.99 11.21 3.93
C GLY A 376 -6.90 11.95 4.69
N LEU A 377 -7.24 12.64 5.77
CA LEU A 377 -6.28 13.31 6.66
C LEU A 377 -5.34 12.29 7.32
N VAL A 378 -5.88 11.21 7.90
CA VAL A 378 -5.10 10.11 8.50
C VAL A 378 -4.13 9.53 7.49
N GLU A 379 -4.58 9.24 6.26
CA GLU A 379 -3.72 8.71 5.19
C GLU A 379 -2.66 9.73 4.76
N GLY A 380 -2.98 11.03 4.76
CA GLY A 380 -2.02 12.11 4.52
C GLY A 380 -0.91 12.14 5.55
N PHE A 381 -1.23 12.06 6.85
CA PHE A 381 -0.23 12.00 7.92
C PHE A 381 0.65 10.75 7.83
N ARG A 382 0.05 9.60 7.52
CA ARG A 382 0.81 8.37 7.25
C ARG A 382 1.74 8.53 6.05
N GLY A 383 1.25 9.19 4.99
CA GLY A 383 2.03 9.49 3.78
C GLY A 383 3.24 10.38 4.06
N ILE A 384 3.09 11.42 4.90
CA ILE A 384 4.19 12.29 5.34
C ILE A 384 5.27 11.44 6.05
N GLY A 385 4.89 10.60 7.00
CA GLY A 385 5.81 9.67 7.64
C GLY A 385 6.52 8.77 6.63
N SER A 386 5.78 8.20 5.69
CA SER A 386 6.35 7.30 4.68
C SER A 386 7.31 7.98 3.69
N ALA A 387 7.16 9.29 3.49
CA ALA A 387 8.07 10.07 2.65
C ALA A 387 9.35 10.46 3.42
N ILE A 388 9.21 10.87 4.69
CA ILE A 388 10.34 11.33 5.50
C ILE A 388 11.20 10.15 6.02
N GLY A 389 10.57 9.02 6.33
CA GLY A 389 11.23 7.86 6.93
C GLY A 389 12.46 7.36 6.18
N PRO A 390 12.37 7.05 4.88
CA PRO A 390 13.51 6.57 4.11
C PRO A 390 14.66 7.58 4.05
N LEU A 391 14.32 8.88 3.87
CA LEU A 391 15.30 9.95 3.77
C LEU A 391 16.12 10.06 5.04
N LEU A 392 15.45 10.21 6.20
CA LEU A 392 16.15 10.37 7.47
C LEU A 392 16.88 9.11 7.89
N CYS A 393 16.23 7.93 7.79
CA CYS A 393 16.84 6.69 8.24
C CYS A 393 18.07 6.32 7.42
N LEU A 394 18.06 6.55 6.10
CA LEU A 394 19.22 6.24 5.27
C LEU A 394 20.30 7.32 5.37
N ALA A 395 19.97 8.57 5.68
CA ALA A 395 20.97 9.54 6.11
C ALA A 395 21.67 9.10 7.41
N PHE A 396 20.93 8.65 8.41
CA PHE A 396 21.53 8.10 9.63
C PHE A 396 22.31 6.80 9.38
N TYR A 397 21.87 5.96 8.45
CA TYR A 397 22.59 4.77 8.00
C TYR A 397 23.98 5.11 7.47
N ASP A 398 24.09 6.15 6.62
CA ASP A 398 25.35 6.56 6.01
C ASP A 398 26.29 7.32 6.98
N TYR A 399 25.72 8.26 7.77
CA TYR A 399 26.53 9.23 8.51
C TYR A 399 26.71 8.91 10.00
N VAL A 400 25.92 7.99 10.56
CA VAL A 400 26.01 7.65 11.99
C VAL A 400 26.42 6.20 12.16
N TRP A 401 25.58 5.26 11.71
CA TRP A 401 25.83 3.83 11.83
C TRP A 401 24.79 3.05 11.01
N THR A 402 25.22 1.98 10.32
CA THR A 402 24.38 1.18 9.45
C THR A 402 23.19 0.50 10.16
N GLY A 403 23.29 0.24 11.44
CA GLY A 403 22.19 -0.29 12.27
C GLY A 403 21.24 0.76 12.82
N SER A 404 21.58 2.06 12.73
CA SER A 404 20.83 3.16 13.37
C SER A 404 19.35 3.21 12.97
N PRO A 405 18.91 2.88 11.73
CA PRO A 405 17.49 2.88 11.38
C PRO A 405 16.64 1.92 12.20
N PHE A 406 17.21 0.75 12.55
CA PHE A 406 16.53 -0.26 13.38
C PHE A 406 16.45 0.13 14.86
N VAL A 407 17.08 1.23 15.26
CA VAL A 407 16.98 1.83 16.60
C VAL A 407 16.09 3.07 16.57
N ILE A 408 16.32 3.97 15.63
CA ILE A 408 15.63 5.26 15.54
C ILE A 408 14.13 5.08 15.29
N SER A 409 13.76 4.19 14.36
CA SER A 409 12.36 3.95 14.03
C SER A 409 11.56 3.37 15.22
N PRO A 410 12.04 2.33 15.94
CA PRO A 410 11.42 1.89 17.17
C PRO A 410 11.31 2.97 18.24
N LEU A 411 12.36 3.74 18.49
CA LEU A 411 12.33 4.83 19.47
C LEU A 411 11.28 5.87 19.15
N LEU A 412 11.24 6.36 17.91
CA LEU A 412 10.24 7.32 17.46
C LEU A 412 8.82 6.76 17.64
N PHE A 413 8.61 5.50 17.26
CA PHE A 413 7.29 4.87 17.37
C PHE A 413 6.87 4.70 18.84
N ILE A 414 7.80 4.31 19.72
CA ILE A 414 7.52 4.18 21.16
C ILE A 414 7.19 5.52 21.79
N ILE A 415 7.90 6.59 21.44
CA ILE A 415 7.57 7.96 21.90
C ILE A 415 6.15 8.34 21.50
N CYS A 416 5.79 8.15 20.23
CA CYS A 416 4.42 8.42 19.75
C CYS A 416 3.38 7.51 20.45
N LEU A 417 3.73 6.26 20.73
CA LEU A 417 2.88 5.32 21.46
C LEU A 417 2.64 5.78 22.91
N ILE A 418 3.63 6.30 23.60
CA ILE A 418 3.48 6.86 24.95
C ILE A 418 2.51 8.04 24.92
N VAL A 419 2.68 8.97 23.96
CA VAL A 419 1.77 10.11 23.77
C VAL A 419 0.34 9.62 23.50
N TYR A 420 0.19 8.61 22.66
CA TYR A 420 -1.09 7.99 22.39
C TYR A 420 -1.69 7.34 23.65
N PHE A 421 -0.90 6.56 24.37
CA PHE A 421 -1.37 5.83 25.54
C PHE A 421 -1.88 6.76 26.65
N VAL A 422 -1.22 7.91 26.86
CA VAL A 422 -1.62 8.93 27.85
C VAL A 422 -2.90 9.67 27.43
N ASN A 423 -3.04 9.97 26.14
CA ASN A 423 -4.16 10.76 25.63
C ASN A 423 -5.37 9.93 25.18
N TYR A 424 -5.27 8.60 25.25
CA TYR A 424 -6.32 7.70 24.79
C TYR A 424 -7.56 7.75 25.71
N LYS A 425 -8.70 7.92 25.09
CA LYS A 425 -10.03 7.71 25.70
C LYS A 425 -10.82 6.70 24.86
N GLU A 426 -11.38 5.68 25.49
CA GLU A 426 -12.24 4.70 24.80
C GLU A 426 -13.54 5.39 24.34
N PRO A 427 -13.90 5.31 23.05
CA PRO A 427 -15.11 5.96 22.53
C PRO A 427 -16.40 5.23 22.88
N LEU A 428 -16.33 3.95 23.19
CA LEU A 428 -17.47 3.12 23.57
C LEU A 428 -17.33 2.69 25.04
N GLU A 429 -18.19 3.22 25.90
CA GLU A 429 -18.50 2.59 27.18
C GLU A 429 -19.38 1.37 26.85
N LYS A 430 -18.78 0.17 26.85
CA LYS A 430 -19.52 -1.09 26.72
C LYS A 430 -19.98 -1.59 28.06
#